data_7d807fb156878f9d6d5dff0c3fb92e4e
#
_entry.id   7d807fb156878f9d6d5dff0c3fb92e4e
#
_cell.length_a   1.000
_cell.length_b   1.000
_cell.length_c   1.000
_cell.angle_alpha   90.00
_cell.angle_beta   90.00
_cell.angle_gamma   90.00
#
_symmetry.space_group_name_H-M   'P 1'
#
loop_
_entity.id
_entity.type
_entity.pdbx_description
1 polymer ?
#
loop_
_entity_poly.entity_id
_entity_poly.type
_entity_poly.pdbx_seq_one_letter_code
_entity_poly.pdbx_strand_id
1 'polypeptide(L)'
;MAIRFQWCRSLGAADFPVSAYEQLRTQVADSTPFNTLAWLQAAEIALLPEQQLHVLLGWQDQTLCLCLPLISGLERIGGLRFRVLHHLGFPMADRIALLARLDVEDMGQALMQIRRHLPHALLQLNEVIEPVGEQSVLSAWMALSSTGERRLSCRVPVHLISDSDHQEVSGDPRYKLRRARKRIAACGGEIRRITPDAISMGQLLRTLAEVEDASWKGDEGVGIFATPIRRQWMNLAFTALAAQGLVRVVTLELNGECISYRLGLLDQGRLYDYNLAFLPQHADLGSGRVLLEEWIRWGLDENWRWIDASRVSLNNSSHQLHERMTGQLEHWRWSFYSWRPDGLILGLALRLWKSLKQARLRTSL
;
A
#
# COMPACT_ATOMS: atom_id res chain seq x y z
N MET A 1 -0.05 7.79 32.19
CA MET A 1 -0.71 6.50 32.56
C MET A 1 0.11 5.37 32.00
N ALA A 2 0.22 4.23 32.70
CA ALA A 2 1.04 3.13 32.20
C ALA A 2 0.28 2.37 31.09
N ILE A 3 0.97 2.10 29.97
CA ILE A 3 0.41 1.31 28.90
C ILE A 3 0.40 -0.18 29.25
N ARG A 4 -0.71 -0.88 28.97
CA ARG A 4 -0.85 -2.32 29.11
C ARG A 4 -0.81 -2.97 27.72
N PHE A 5 0.04 -3.94 27.54
CA PHE A 5 0.15 -4.70 26.29
C PHE A 5 -0.56 -6.04 26.34
N GLN A 6 -1.18 -6.41 25.24
CA GLN A 6 -1.87 -7.68 25.05
C GLN A 6 -1.51 -8.24 23.68
N TRP A 7 -1.38 -9.57 23.60
CA TRP A 7 -1.14 -10.28 22.34
C TRP A 7 -2.37 -11.06 21.92
N CYS A 8 -2.76 -10.89 20.63
CA CYS A 8 -3.77 -11.73 19.97
C CYS A 8 -3.11 -12.48 18.81
N ARG A 9 -3.70 -13.62 18.44
CA ARG A 9 -3.17 -14.48 17.38
C ARG A 9 -4.00 -14.45 16.09
N SER A 10 -5.16 -13.82 16.12
CA SER A 10 -6.07 -13.71 14.98
C SER A 10 -6.92 -12.45 15.12
N LEU A 11 -7.21 -11.81 13.99
CA LEU A 11 -8.15 -10.68 13.90
C LEU A 11 -9.62 -11.15 13.87
N GLY A 12 -9.85 -12.44 13.60
CA GLY A 12 -11.15 -13.08 13.65
C GLY A 12 -11.46 -13.75 14.99
N ALA A 13 -10.55 -13.70 15.97
CA ALA A 13 -10.76 -14.30 17.28
C ALA A 13 -11.85 -13.55 18.06
N ALA A 14 -12.60 -14.29 18.89
CA ALA A 14 -13.70 -13.73 19.68
C ALA A 14 -13.23 -12.66 20.70
N ASP A 15 -11.97 -12.71 21.11
CA ASP A 15 -11.33 -11.78 22.03
C ASP A 15 -10.65 -10.59 21.34
N PHE A 16 -10.67 -10.52 20.00
CA PHE A 16 -10.17 -9.36 19.29
C PHE A 16 -11.14 -8.18 19.41
N PRO A 17 -10.69 -7.00 19.87
CA PRO A 17 -11.58 -5.88 20.21
C PRO A 17 -11.98 -5.07 18.97
N VAL A 18 -12.85 -5.61 18.13
CA VAL A 18 -13.27 -5.02 16.84
C VAL A 18 -13.71 -3.56 16.99
N SER A 19 -14.59 -3.25 17.95
CA SER A 19 -15.10 -1.88 18.14
C SER A 19 -13.99 -0.89 18.52
N ALA A 20 -13.09 -1.29 19.43
CA ALA A 20 -11.95 -0.45 19.83
C ALA A 20 -10.95 -0.27 18.67
N TYR A 21 -10.76 -1.32 17.86
CA TYR A 21 -9.93 -1.23 16.66
C TYR A 21 -10.47 -0.20 15.66
N GLU A 22 -11.76 -0.29 15.32
CA GLU A 22 -12.38 0.67 14.38
C GLU A 22 -12.37 2.10 14.95
N GLN A 23 -12.56 2.26 16.25
CA GLN A 23 -12.40 3.56 16.89
C GLN A 23 -10.97 4.10 16.76
N LEU A 24 -9.94 3.29 17.02
CA LEU A 24 -8.55 3.69 16.83
C LEU A 24 -8.27 4.05 15.36
N ARG A 25 -8.74 3.21 14.41
CA ARG A 25 -8.58 3.44 12.98
C ARG A 25 -9.15 4.80 12.53
N THR A 26 -10.33 5.17 13.02
CA THR A 26 -10.94 6.46 12.68
C THR A 26 -10.26 7.66 13.32
N GLN A 27 -9.58 7.46 14.44
CA GLN A 27 -8.85 8.51 15.14
C GLN A 27 -7.43 8.77 14.62
N VAL A 28 -6.88 7.82 13.85
CA VAL A 28 -5.57 8.00 13.18
C VAL A 28 -5.80 8.66 11.83
N ALA A 29 -5.40 9.92 11.72
CA ALA A 29 -5.68 10.79 10.56
C ALA A 29 -5.18 10.22 9.22
N ASP A 30 -4.05 9.50 9.23
CA ASP A 30 -3.42 8.91 8.05
C ASP A 30 -3.84 7.44 7.82
N SER A 31 -4.86 6.96 8.55
CA SER A 31 -5.43 5.63 8.30
C SER A 31 -5.84 5.47 6.84
N THR A 32 -5.58 4.31 6.28
CA THR A 32 -5.83 3.97 4.87
C THR A 32 -6.80 2.80 4.75
N PRO A 33 -7.36 2.51 3.57
CA PRO A 33 -8.16 1.30 3.34
C PRO A 33 -7.41 0.00 3.67
N PHE A 34 -6.07 0.01 3.60
CA PHE A 34 -5.23 -1.15 3.96
C PHE A 34 -5.16 -1.41 5.47
N ASN A 35 -5.68 -0.48 6.27
CA ASN A 35 -5.90 -0.64 7.70
C ASN A 35 -7.32 -1.12 8.05
N THR A 36 -8.21 -1.36 7.09
CA THR A 36 -9.54 -1.91 7.36
C THR A 36 -9.45 -3.36 7.80
N LEU A 37 -10.37 -3.80 8.65
CA LEU A 37 -10.46 -5.23 9.00
C LEU A 37 -10.74 -6.10 7.77
N ALA A 38 -11.52 -5.60 6.82
CA ALA A 38 -11.77 -6.28 5.54
C ALA A 38 -10.45 -6.65 4.81
N TRP A 39 -9.51 -5.70 4.71
CA TRP A 39 -8.21 -5.95 4.11
C TRP A 39 -7.34 -6.89 4.95
N LEU A 40 -7.24 -6.61 6.25
CA LEU A 40 -6.34 -7.34 7.14
C LEU A 40 -6.79 -8.77 7.41
N GLN A 41 -8.09 -9.03 7.55
CA GLN A 41 -8.62 -10.40 7.69
C GLN A 41 -8.43 -11.22 6.41
N ALA A 42 -8.60 -10.60 5.23
CA ALA A 42 -8.26 -11.25 3.98
C ALA A 42 -6.77 -11.59 3.88
N ALA A 43 -5.90 -10.69 4.36
CA ALA A 43 -4.45 -10.92 4.45
C ALA A 43 -4.12 -12.07 5.41
N GLU A 44 -4.80 -12.16 6.56
CA GLU A 44 -4.65 -13.26 7.51
C GLU A 44 -5.01 -14.61 6.90
N ILE A 45 -6.13 -14.70 6.17
CA ILE A 45 -6.57 -15.94 5.49
C ILE A 45 -5.56 -16.36 4.40
N ALA A 46 -4.90 -15.40 3.76
CA ALA A 46 -3.92 -15.62 2.70
C ALA A 46 -2.49 -15.88 3.20
N LEU A 47 -2.28 -16.04 4.51
CA LEU A 47 -0.96 -16.36 5.05
C LEU A 47 -0.45 -17.71 4.56
N LEU A 48 0.84 -17.78 4.28
CA LEU A 48 1.51 -19.04 3.97
C LEU A 48 1.60 -19.93 5.22
N PRO A 49 1.63 -21.26 5.08
CA PRO A 49 1.66 -22.19 6.22
C PRO A 49 2.82 -21.95 7.20
N GLU A 50 3.94 -21.44 6.72
CA GLU A 50 5.13 -21.10 7.53
C GLU A 50 5.07 -19.72 8.17
N GLN A 51 4.06 -18.92 7.86
CA GLN A 51 3.85 -17.59 8.43
C GLN A 51 2.91 -17.66 9.62
N GLN A 52 3.14 -16.80 10.61
CA GLN A 52 2.30 -16.70 11.81
C GLN A 52 1.94 -15.25 12.07
N LEU A 53 0.68 -15.01 12.36
CA LEU A 53 0.18 -13.70 12.78
C LEU A 53 0.39 -13.50 14.28
N HIS A 54 0.82 -12.30 14.64
CA HIS A 54 0.97 -11.80 15.99
C HIS A 54 0.43 -10.38 16.04
N VAL A 55 -0.62 -10.12 16.80
CA VAL A 55 -1.21 -8.79 16.93
C VAL A 55 -0.86 -8.22 18.29
N LEU A 56 -0.07 -7.14 18.31
CA LEU A 56 0.22 -6.39 19.53
C LEU A 56 -0.81 -5.29 19.71
N LEU A 57 -1.55 -5.35 20.80
CA LEU A 57 -2.49 -4.32 21.27
C LEU A 57 -1.88 -3.56 22.44
N GLY A 58 -1.99 -2.23 22.42
CA GLY A 58 -1.59 -1.34 23.51
C GLY A 58 -2.79 -0.57 24.04
N TRP A 59 -3.03 -0.65 25.35
CA TRP A 59 -4.16 -0.06 26.03
C TRP A 59 -3.72 0.98 27.05
N GLN A 60 -4.32 2.15 27.01
CA GLN A 60 -4.28 3.12 28.11
C GLN A 60 -5.68 3.12 28.75
N ASP A 61 -5.76 2.63 29.98
CA ASP A 61 -7.03 2.31 30.67
C ASP A 61 -7.91 1.37 29.82
N GLN A 62 -9.07 1.85 29.36
CA GLN A 62 -10.01 1.11 28.49
C GLN A 62 -9.90 1.49 27.00
N THR A 63 -8.96 2.40 26.65
CA THR A 63 -8.81 2.90 25.27
C THR A 63 -7.70 2.14 24.56
N LEU A 64 -7.99 1.61 23.38
CA LEU A 64 -6.98 1.02 22.51
C LEU A 64 -6.19 2.17 21.84
N CYS A 65 -4.90 2.23 22.11
CA CYS A 65 -4.00 3.26 21.59
C CYS A 65 -2.96 2.74 20.60
N LEU A 66 -2.81 1.41 20.49
CA LEU A 66 -1.93 0.75 19.53
C LEU A 66 -2.58 -0.54 19.02
N CYS A 67 -2.56 -0.72 17.73
CA CYS A 67 -2.76 -2.04 17.11
C CYS A 67 -1.71 -2.26 16.03
N LEU A 68 -0.85 -3.25 16.24
CA LEU A 68 0.22 -3.60 15.33
C LEU A 68 0.15 -5.09 14.96
N PRO A 69 -0.52 -5.43 13.86
CA PRO A 69 -0.57 -6.79 13.34
C PRO A 69 0.74 -7.11 12.59
N LEU A 70 1.49 -8.07 13.10
CA LEU A 70 2.78 -8.51 12.56
C LEU A 70 2.69 -9.96 12.07
N ILE A 71 3.33 -10.26 10.95
CA ILE A 71 3.55 -11.61 10.48
C ILE A 71 5.02 -11.99 10.67
N SER A 72 5.28 -13.19 11.17
CA SER A 72 6.62 -13.77 11.25
C SER A 72 6.79 -14.83 10.17
N GLY A 73 7.92 -14.79 9.47
CA GLY A 73 8.27 -15.76 8.44
C GLY A 73 9.78 -15.97 8.35
N LEU A 74 10.21 -17.02 7.63
CA LEU A 74 11.62 -17.26 7.32
C LEU A 74 11.93 -16.72 5.93
N GLU A 75 12.87 -15.81 5.83
CA GLU A 75 13.33 -15.21 4.58
C GLU A 75 14.78 -15.50 4.30
N ARG A 76 15.15 -15.62 3.01
CA ARG A 76 16.53 -15.72 2.56
C ARG A 76 17.12 -14.33 2.31
N ILE A 77 18.13 -13.97 3.08
CA ILE A 77 18.88 -12.72 2.93
C ILE A 77 20.37 -13.09 2.79
N GLY A 78 20.99 -12.74 1.65
CA GLY A 78 22.38 -13.11 1.39
C GLY A 78 22.67 -14.62 1.39
N GLY A 79 21.66 -15.44 1.03
CA GLY A 79 21.76 -16.91 1.03
C GLY A 79 21.44 -17.60 2.37
N LEU A 80 21.45 -16.87 3.47
CA LEU A 80 21.12 -17.38 4.80
C LEU A 80 19.63 -17.17 5.12
N ARG A 81 19.06 -18.02 5.99
CA ARG A 81 17.67 -17.92 6.45
C ARG A 81 17.59 -17.14 7.76
N PHE A 82 16.75 -16.10 7.77
CA PHE A 82 16.49 -15.29 8.96
C PHE A 82 14.98 -15.25 9.24
N ARG A 83 14.62 -15.20 10.51
CA ARG A 83 13.24 -14.89 10.88
C ARG A 83 13.03 -13.38 10.78
N VAL A 84 12.07 -12.99 9.94
CA VAL A 84 11.72 -11.60 9.69
C VAL A 84 10.28 -11.35 10.13
N LEU A 85 10.04 -10.18 10.71
CA LEU A 85 8.71 -9.68 11.02
C LEU A 85 8.35 -8.61 10.00
N HIS A 86 7.16 -8.70 9.41
CA HIS A 86 6.54 -7.64 8.61
C HIS A 86 5.19 -7.26 9.21
N HIS A 87 4.65 -6.10 8.81
CA HIS A 87 3.23 -5.84 9.08
C HIS A 87 2.35 -6.80 8.29
N LEU A 88 1.19 -7.11 8.82
CA LEU A 88 0.16 -7.86 8.08
C LEU A 88 -0.28 -7.02 6.87
N GLY A 89 -0.42 -7.66 5.73
CA GLY A 89 -0.70 -6.98 4.47
C GLY A 89 0.53 -6.88 3.54
N PHE A 90 1.75 -7.05 4.05
CA PHE A 90 2.92 -7.16 3.19
C PHE A 90 2.88 -8.47 2.37
N PRO A 91 3.20 -8.45 1.07
CA PRO A 91 3.67 -7.33 0.25
C PRO A 91 2.57 -6.56 -0.50
N MET A 92 1.29 -6.84 -0.26
CA MET A 92 0.17 -6.35 -1.07
C MET A 92 -0.39 -5.00 -0.61
N ALA A 93 -0.14 -4.58 0.64
CA ALA A 93 -0.53 -3.25 1.10
C ALA A 93 0.46 -2.20 0.61
N ASP A 94 -0.01 -1.31 -0.24
CA ASP A 94 0.81 -0.26 -0.84
C ASP A 94 1.07 0.92 0.09
N ARG A 95 0.24 1.08 1.11
CA ARG A 95 0.29 2.22 2.04
C ARG A 95 -0.18 1.78 3.40
N ILE A 96 0.64 1.98 4.40
CA ILE A 96 0.30 1.60 5.76
C ILE A 96 0.43 2.80 6.67
N ALA A 97 -0.66 3.15 7.35
CA ALA A 97 -0.59 3.96 8.53
C ALA A 97 -0.31 3.08 9.75
N LEU A 98 0.58 3.52 10.60
CA LEU A 98 0.75 2.90 11.88
C LEU A 98 -0.43 3.29 12.79
N LEU A 99 -1.26 2.33 13.18
CA LEU A 99 -2.37 2.59 14.10
C LEU A 99 -1.84 2.72 15.52
N ALA A 100 -1.31 3.90 15.84
CA ALA A 100 -0.73 4.23 17.11
C ALA A 100 -1.08 5.67 17.53
N ARG A 101 -1.55 5.83 18.74
CA ARG A 101 -1.76 7.12 19.45
C ARG A 101 -1.02 7.07 20.76
N LEU A 102 0.28 6.85 20.67
CA LEU A 102 1.20 6.69 21.79
C LEU A 102 2.28 7.76 21.72
N ASP A 103 2.80 8.15 22.87
CA ASP A 103 3.99 8.96 22.93
C ASP A 103 5.27 8.15 22.60
N VAL A 104 6.41 8.84 22.60
CA VAL A 104 7.71 8.26 22.26
C VAL A 104 8.13 7.16 23.23
N GLU A 105 7.83 7.32 24.52
CA GLU A 105 8.20 6.37 25.58
C GLU A 105 7.39 5.08 25.45
N ASP A 106 6.06 5.18 25.32
CA ASP A 106 5.17 4.05 25.16
C ASP A 106 5.43 3.28 23.84
N MET A 107 5.77 4.01 22.77
CA MET A 107 6.24 3.37 21.52
C MET A 107 7.55 2.61 21.74
N GLY A 108 8.47 3.14 22.53
CA GLY A 108 9.68 2.41 22.93
C GLY A 108 9.36 1.13 23.67
N GLN A 109 8.41 1.15 24.59
CA GLN A 109 7.95 -0.03 25.33
C GLN A 109 7.31 -1.07 24.37
N ALA A 110 6.55 -0.65 23.35
CA ALA A 110 6.00 -1.55 22.34
C ALA A 110 7.10 -2.31 21.58
N LEU A 111 8.20 -1.66 21.18
CA LEU A 111 9.34 -2.34 20.56
C LEU A 111 9.98 -3.36 21.51
N MET A 112 10.09 -3.03 22.80
CA MET A 112 10.62 -3.96 23.80
C MET A 112 9.72 -5.18 23.99
N GLN A 113 8.38 -5.03 23.93
CA GLN A 113 7.44 -6.14 23.93
C GLN A 113 7.65 -7.06 22.72
N ILE A 114 7.79 -6.48 21.51
CA ILE A 114 8.06 -7.26 20.29
C ILE A 114 9.37 -8.06 20.45
N ARG A 115 10.46 -7.42 20.89
CA ARG A 115 11.76 -8.07 21.07
C ARG A 115 11.77 -9.20 22.09
N ARG A 116 10.98 -9.08 23.16
CA ARG A 116 10.88 -10.08 24.23
C ARG A 116 10.03 -11.28 23.82
N HIS A 117 8.92 -11.05 23.09
CA HIS A 117 7.93 -12.09 22.80
C HIS A 117 8.13 -12.76 21.45
N LEU A 118 8.70 -12.05 20.46
CA LEU A 118 8.86 -12.56 19.10
C LEU A 118 10.34 -12.70 18.74
N PRO A 119 10.88 -13.94 18.75
CA PRO A 119 12.25 -14.16 18.27
C PRO A 119 12.35 -13.81 16.79
N HIS A 120 13.18 -12.82 16.44
CA HIS A 120 13.41 -12.38 15.06
C HIS A 120 14.80 -11.80 14.90
N ALA A 121 15.31 -11.78 13.67
CA ALA A 121 16.54 -11.07 13.31
C ALA A 121 16.21 -9.64 12.85
N LEU A 122 15.12 -9.46 12.15
CA LEU A 122 14.72 -8.19 11.53
C LEU A 122 13.21 -7.97 11.71
N LEU A 123 12.80 -6.78 12.17
CA LEU A 123 11.47 -6.23 12.01
C LEU A 123 11.51 -5.20 10.88
N GLN A 124 10.72 -5.41 9.83
CA GLN A 124 10.67 -4.52 8.68
C GLN A 124 9.24 -4.05 8.40
N LEU A 125 9.04 -2.75 8.48
CA LEU A 125 7.79 -2.09 8.12
C LEU A 125 7.98 -1.40 6.76
N ASN A 126 7.23 -1.86 5.77
CA ASN A 126 7.31 -1.36 4.39
C ASN A 126 6.15 -0.42 4.10
N GLU A 127 6.36 0.53 3.19
CA GLU A 127 5.34 1.45 2.69
C GLU A 127 4.62 2.24 3.80
N VAL A 128 5.36 2.61 4.86
CA VAL A 128 4.83 3.41 5.95
C VAL A 128 4.68 4.85 5.48
N ILE A 129 3.47 5.38 5.59
CA ILE A 129 3.18 6.81 5.38
C ILE A 129 3.59 7.55 6.64
N GLU A 130 4.26 8.69 6.46
CA GLU A 130 4.61 9.58 7.55
C GLU A 130 4.04 10.96 7.31
N PRO A 131 3.50 11.61 8.35
CA PRO A 131 3.06 12.99 8.27
C PRO A 131 4.22 13.91 7.86
N VAL A 132 3.95 14.83 6.95
CA VAL A 132 4.96 15.82 6.54
C VAL A 132 5.16 16.83 7.68
N GLY A 133 6.40 16.96 8.12
CA GLY A 133 6.78 17.94 9.16
C GLY A 133 6.59 17.48 10.61
N GLU A 134 6.06 16.30 10.84
CA GLU A 134 5.95 15.71 12.17
C GLU A 134 7.06 14.69 12.44
N GLN A 135 7.43 14.54 13.72
CA GLN A 135 8.37 13.51 14.10
C GLN A 135 7.66 12.15 14.12
N SER A 136 8.09 11.22 13.25
CA SER A 136 7.53 9.88 13.22
C SER A 136 7.64 9.19 14.56
N VAL A 137 6.57 8.56 15.03
CA VAL A 137 6.58 7.73 16.25
C VAL A 137 7.57 6.57 16.15
N LEU A 138 7.92 6.13 14.93
CA LEU A 138 8.98 5.14 14.70
C LEU A 138 10.40 5.68 14.94
N SER A 139 10.58 7.00 15.07
CA SER A 139 11.86 7.60 15.47
C SER A 139 12.30 7.13 16.84
N ALA A 140 11.37 6.88 17.77
CA ALA A 140 11.65 6.28 19.07
C ALA A 140 12.32 4.92 18.92
N TRP A 141 11.87 4.11 17.96
CA TRP A 141 12.44 2.80 17.70
C TRP A 141 13.85 2.89 17.10
N MET A 142 14.11 3.93 16.29
CA MET A 142 15.47 4.19 15.78
C MET A 142 16.44 4.56 16.89
N ALA A 143 16.02 5.36 17.84
CA ALA A 143 16.84 5.71 19.00
C ALA A 143 17.21 4.49 19.87
N LEU A 144 16.30 3.52 19.97
CA LEU A 144 16.50 2.25 20.70
C LEU A 144 17.20 1.15 19.89
N SER A 145 17.49 1.40 18.62
CA SER A 145 18.05 0.39 17.70
C SER A 145 19.41 0.84 17.19
N SER A 146 20.49 0.30 17.75
CA SER A 146 21.86 0.63 17.33
C SER A 146 22.13 0.39 15.83
N THR A 147 21.34 -0.47 15.20
CA THR A 147 21.47 -0.87 13.80
C THR A 147 20.22 -0.60 12.96
N GLY A 148 19.27 0.21 13.46
CA GLY A 148 18.07 0.59 12.73
C GLY A 148 18.38 1.36 11.42
N GLU A 149 17.50 1.25 10.43
CA GLU A 149 17.62 1.93 9.15
C GLU A 149 16.27 2.44 8.69
N ARG A 150 16.23 3.67 8.19
CA ARG A 150 15.11 4.26 7.46
C ARG A 150 15.51 4.50 6.02
N ARG A 151 14.71 4.04 5.09
CA ARG A 151 14.97 4.21 3.66
C ARG A 151 13.70 4.65 2.93
N LEU A 152 13.82 5.67 2.08
CA LEU A 152 12.76 6.04 1.16
C LEU A 152 12.47 4.86 0.21
N SER A 153 11.21 4.39 0.22
CA SER A 153 10.74 3.27 -0.61
C SER A 153 10.26 3.75 -1.97
N CYS A 154 9.34 4.70 -1.95
CA CYS A 154 8.82 5.33 -3.16
C CYS A 154 8.27 6.72 -2.88
N ARG A 155 7.99 7.47 -3.95
CA ARG A 155 7.21 8.68 -3.92
C ARG A 155 5.88 8.44 -4.62
N VAL A 156 4.84 9.02 -4.06
CA VAL A 156 3.48 8.88 -4.57
C VAL A 156 2.95 10.26 -4.92
N PRO A 157 2.67 10.54 -6.19
CA PRO A 157 2.01 11.77 -6.57
C PRO A 157 0.59 11.80 -6.00
N VAL A 158 0.21 12.95 -5.46
CA VAL A 158 -1.14 13.18 -4.95
C VAL A 158 -1.76 14.41 -5.60
N HIS A 159 -3.07 14.39 -5.76
CA HIS A 159 -3.83 15.50 -6.30
C HIS A 159 -4.94 15.91 -5.32
N LEU A 160 -4.91 17.16 -4.89
CA LEU A 160 -6.00 17.75 -4.13
C LEU A 160 -7.07 18.21 -5.13
N ILE A 161 -8.26 17.64 -5.02
CA ILE A 161 -9.38 18.01 -5.88
C ILE A 161 -9.89 19.39 -5.49
N SER A 162 -10.11 20.23 -6.49
CA SER A 162 -10.53 21.61 -6.33
C SER A 162 -11.38 22.07 -7.51
N ASP A 163 -12.09 23.19 -7.36
CA ASP A 163 -12.91 23.80 -8.43
C ASP A 163 -12.10 24.11 -9.71
N SER A 164 -10.79 24.31 -9.60
CA SER A 164 -9.93 24.50 -10.77
C SER A 164 -9.86 23.28 -11.70
N ASP A 165 -10.22 22.09 -11.20
CA ASP A 165 -10.22 20.84 -11.99
C ASP A 165 -11.40 20.75 -12.98
N HIS A 166 -12.40 21.62 -12.88
CA HIS A 166 -13.39 21.82 -13.94
C HIS A 166 -12.77 22.34 -15.24
N GLN A 167 -11.60 22.98 -15.14
CA GLN A 167 -10.87 23.47 -16.29
C GLN A 167 -9.98 22.37 -16.88
N GLU A 168 -9.85 22.35 -18.20
CA GLU A 168 -8.88 21.47 -18.86
C GLU A 168 -7.44 21.89 -18.51
N VAL A 169 -6.55 20.88 -18.36
CA VAL A 169 -5.09 21.15 -18.29
C VAL A 169 -4.64 21.98 -19.50
N SER A 170 -3.61 22.80 -19.32
CA SER A 170 -3.03 23.62 -20.39
C SER A 170 -1.77 22.99 -20.99
N GLY A 171 -1.32 23.48 -22.13
CA GLY A 171 -0.05 23.11 -22.76
C GLY A 171 0.01 21.67 -23.32
N ASP A 172 1.20 21.09 -23.31
CA ASP A 172 1.50 19.73 -23.83
C ASP A 172 0.65 18.63 -23.20
N PRO A 173 0.38 18.62 -21.88
CA PRO A 173 -0.56 17.68 -21.26
C PRO A 173 -1.94 17.68 -21.90
N ARG A 174 -2.48 18.84 -22.20
CA ARG A 174 -3.79 18.99 -22.87
C ARG A 174 -3.77 18.35 -24.25
N TYR A 175 -2.73 18.59 -25.01
CA TYR A 175 -2.58 18.00 -26.35
C TYR A 175 -2.54 16.47 -26.28
N LYS A 176 -1.73 15.90 -25.36
CA LYS A 176 -1.63 14.45 -25.16
C LYS A 176 -2.95 13.82 -24.73
N LEU A 177 -3.66 14.47 -23.81
CA LEU A 177 -4.96 14.00 -23.34
C LEU A 177 -6.02 14.04 -24.46
N ARG A 178 -6.12 15.13 -25.18
CA ARG A 178 -7.03 15.27 -26.33
C ARG A 178 -6.74 14.26 -27.42
N ARG A 179 -5.46 14.03 -27.73
CA ARG A 179 -5.05 13.02 -28.70
C ARG A 179 -5.46 11.63 -28.28
N ALA A 180 -5.25 11.26 -26.99
CA ALA A 180 -5.67 9.99 -26.46
C ALA A 180 -7.20 9.81 -26.53
N ARG A 181 -7.97 10.79 -26.08
CA ARG A 181 -9.44 10.78 -26.20
C ARG A 181 -9.94 10.63 -27.62
N LYS A 182 -9.30 11.36 -28.58
CA LYS A 182 -9.64 11.25 -30.00
C LYS A 182 -9.42 9.84 -30.54
N ARG A 183 -8.30 9.20 -30.17
CA ARG A 183 -7.99 7.81 -30.58
C ARG A 183 -9.01 6.82 -29.99
N ILE A 184 -9.30 6.94 -28.71
CA ILE A 184 -10.30 6.11 -28.03
C ILE A 184 -11.66 6.24 -28.70
N ALA A 185 -12.11 7.48 -28.95
CA ALA A 185 -13.39 7.71 -29.66
C ALA A 185 -13.40 7.16 -31.08
N ALA A 186 -12.28 7.29 -31.82
CA ALA A 186 -12.17 6.79 -33.20
C ALA A 186 -12.26 5.27 -33.31
N CYS A 187 -11.90 4.51 -32.25
CA CYS A 187 -12.05 3.05 -32.22
C CYS A 187 -13.32 2.58 -31.49
N GLY A 188 -14.23 3.50 -31.12
CA GLY A 188 -15.46 3.16 -30.42
C GLY A 188 -15.26 2.80 -28.94
N GLY A 189 -14.17 3.29 -28.33
CA GLY A 189 -13.88 3.02 -26.91
C GLY A 189 -14.81 3.76 -25.96
N GLU A 190 -15.29 3.06 -24.95
CA GLU A 190 -16.17 3.56 -23.91
C GLU A 190 -15.46 3.55 -22.54
N ILE A 191 -15.59 4.65 -21.79
CA ILE A 191 -15.08 4.73 -20.42
C ILE A 191 -16.24 4.51 -19.47
N ARG A 192 -16.07 3.61 -18.51
CA ARG A 192 -17.10 3.33 -17.49
C ARG A 192 -16.56 3.52 -16.09
N ARG A 193 -17.36 4.14 -15.24
CA ARG A 193 -17.19 4.21 -13.78
C ARG A 193 -18.01 3.12 -13.14
N ILE A 194 -17.39 2.32 -12.30
CA ILE A 194 -18.00 1.15 -11.67
C ILE A 194 -17.79 1.25 -10.16
N THR A 195 -18.88 1.24 -9.41
CA THR A 195 -18.91 1.05 -7.96
C THR A 195 -19.49 -0.34 -7.71
N PRO A 196 -18.65 -1.38 -7.62
CA PRO A 196 -19.15 -2.74 -7.47
C PRO A 196 -19.70 -2.98 -6.07
N ASP A 197 -20.65 -3.87 -5.97
CA ASP A 197 -21.09 -4.48 -4.71
C ASP A 197 -20.37 -5.83 -4.48
N ALA A 198 -20.65 -6.48 -3.35
CA ALA A 198 -20.06 -7.77 -3.01
C ALA A 198 -20.40 -8.87 -4.03
N ILE A 199 -21.56 -8.80 -4.68
CA ILE A 199 -22.02 -9.83 -5.62
C ILE A 199 -21.29 -9.70 -6.96
N SER A 200 -21.19 -8.48 -7.48
CA SER A 200 -20.56 -8.19 -8.78
C SER A 200 -19.04 -8.19 -8.73
N MET A 201 -18.45 -7.96 -7.55
CA MET A 201 -16.99 -7.81 -7.40
C MET A 201 -16.21 -9.01 -7.91
N GLY A 202 -16.65 -10.22 -7.61
CA GLY A 202 -15.93 -11.44 -8.03
C GLY A 202 -15.82 -11.61 -9.55
N GLN A 203 -16.87 -11.25 -10.30
CA GLN A 203 -16.82 -11.27 -11.78
C GLN A 203 -15.90 -10.14 -12.28
N LEU A 204 -16.02 -8.94 -11.72
CA LEU A 204 -15.18 -7.81 -12.10
C LEU A 204 -13.70 -8.14 -11.90
N LEU A 205 -13.31 -8.72 -10.75
CA LEU A 205 -11.91 -9.12 -10.50
C LEU A 205 -11.39 -10.12 -11.52
N ARG A 206 -12.20 -11.05 -12.01
CA ARG A 206 -11.79 -11.98 -13.07
C ARG A 206 -11.45 -11.21 -14.36
N THR A 207 -12.31 -10.29 -14.78
CA THR A 207 -12.07 -9.44 -15.95
C THR A 207 -10.78 -8.60 -15.79
N LEU A 208 -10.58 -7.99 -14.61
CA LEU A 208 -9.35 -7.20 -14.35
C LEU A 208 -8.09 -8.09 -14.34
N ALA A 209 -8.20 -9.31 -13.82
CA ALA A 209 -7.10 -10.27 -13.81
C ALA A 209 -6.70 -10.71 -15.23
N GLU A 210 -7.66 -10.93 -16.13
CA GLU A 210 -7.39 -11.25 -17.53
C GLU A 210 -6.59 -10.15 -18.23
N VAL A 211 -6.92 -8.88 -17.98
CA VAL A 211 -6.17 -7.73 -18.51
C VAL A 211 -4.77 -7.64 -17.89
N GLU A 212 -4.63 -7.87 -16.58
CA GLU A 212 -3.33 -7.84 -15.91
C GLU A 212 -2.42 -8.97 -16.38
N ASP A 213 -2.95 -10.19 -16.50
CA ASP A 213 -2.19 -11.36 -16.97
C ASP A 213 -1.66 -11.18 -18.41
N ALA A 214 -2.44 -10.53 -19.27
CA ALA A 214 -2.03 -10.20 -20.63
C ALA A 214 -1.13 -8.95 -20.74
N SER A 215 -0.86 -8.26 -19.64
CA SER A 215 0.02 -7.09 -19.57
C SER A 215 1.46 -7.47 -19.22
N TRP A 216 2.39 -6.50 -19.31
CA TRP A 216 3.76 -6.67 -18.85
C TRP A 216 3.89 -7.20 -17.40
N LYS A 217 2.89 -6.94 -16.55
CA LYS A 217 2.87 -7.43 -15.17
C LYS A 217 2.72 -8.94 -15.09
N GLY A 218 1.93 -9.52 -16.02
CA GLY A 218 1.82 -10.98 -16.18
C GLY A 218 3.14 -11.59 -16.61
N ASP A 219 3.80 -11.00 -17.60
CA ASP A 219 5.10 -11.45 -18.10
C ASP A 219 6.17 -11.45 -16.99
N GLU A 220 6.20 -10.44 -16.13
CA GLU A 220 7.15 -10.31 -15.02
C GLU A 220 6.70 -11.03 -13.73
N GLY A 221 5.48 -11.50 -13.63
CA GLY A 221 4.92 -12.13 -12.43
C GLY A 221 4.78 -11.19 -11.22
N VAL A 222 4.64 -9.89 -11.45
CA VAL A 222 4.61 -8.86 -10.39
C VAL A 222 3.21 -8.33 -10.07
N GLY A 223 2.19 -8.73 -10.83
CA GLY A 223 0.80 -8.30 -10.66
C GLY A 223 0.17 -8.68 -9.33
N ILE A 224 -0.94 -8.02 -9.00
CA ILE A 224 -1.72 -8.36 -7.80
C ILE A 224 -2.46 -9.70 -7.94
N PHE A 225 -2.61 -10.19 -9.18
CA PHE A 225 -3.21 -11.47 -9.50
C PHE A 225 -2.19 -12.56 -9.91
N ALA A 226 -0.89 -12.31 -9.79
CA ALA A 226 0.18 -13.16 -10.32
C ALA A 226 0.23 -14.60 -9.75
N THR A 227 -0.34 -14.83 -8.56
CA THR A 227 -0.34 -16.17 -7.93
C THR A 227 -1.72 -16.53 -7.41
N PRO A 228 -2.06 -17.85 -7.26
CA PRO A 228 -3.33 -18.27 -6.70
C PRO A 228 -3.63 -17.65 -5.32
N ILE A 229 -2.61 -17.54 -4.46
CA ILE A 229 -2.78 -16.98 -3.11
C ILE A 229 -3.07 -15.47 -3.17
N ARG A 230 -2.43 -14.74 -4.09
CA ARG A 230 -2.74 -13.33 -4.31
C ARG A 230 -4.15 -13.14 -4.86
N ARG A 231 -4.58 -13.97 -5.82
CA ARG A 231 -5.97 -13.97 -6.34
C ARG A 231 -6.98 -14.23 -5.24
N GLN A 232 -6.73 -15.21 -4.37
CA GLN A 232 -7.58 -15.48 -3.21
C GLN A 232 -7.65 -14.28 -2.27
N TRP A 233 -6.51 -13.70 -1.93
CA TRP A 233 -6.45 -12.51 -1.08
C TRP A 233 -7.23 -11.34 -1.69
N MET A 234 -6.97 -11.01 -2.97
CA MET A 234 -7.67 -9.92 -3.65
C MET A 234 -9.19 -10.18 -3.72
N ASN A 235 -9.60 -11.41 -4.00
CA ASN A 235 -11.01 -11.75 -4.03
C ASN A 235 -11.68 -11.53 -2.67
N LEU A 236 -11.08 -12.01 -1.59
CA LEU A 236 -11.61 -11.83 -0.22
C LEU A 236 -11.63 -10.35 0.18
N ALA A 237 -10.50 -9.65 0.00
CA ALA A 237 -10.38 -8.25 0.40
C ALA A 237 -11.34 -7.35 -0.37
N PHE A 238 -11.33 -7.42 -1.70
CA PHE A 238 -12.14 -6.54 -2.53
C PHE A 238 -13.65 -6.84 -2.45
N THR A 239 -14.04 -8.11 -2.26
CA THR A 239 -15.45 -8.45 -1.99
C THR A 239 -15.92 -7.81 -0.68
N ALA A 240 -15.13 -7.91 0.39
CA ALA A 240 -15.48 -7.31 1.67
C ALA A 240 -15.44 -5.77 1.64
N LEU A 241 -14.49 -5.16 0.90
CA LEU A 241 -14.41 -3.72 0.70
C LEU A 241 -15.54 -3.19 -0.19
N ALA A 242 -15.94 -3.95 -1.21
CA ALA A 242 -17.09 -3.62 -2.06
C ALA A 242 -18.39 -3.65 -1.27
N ALA A 243 -18.58 -4.60 -0.34
CA ALA A 243 -19.72 -4.61 0.58
C ALA A 243 -19.81 -3.35 1.47
N GLN A 244 -18.66 -2.68 1.69
CA GLN A 244 -18.58 -1.41 2.43
C GLN A 244 -18.66 -0.17 1.51
N GLY A 245 -18.80 -0.35 0.19
CA GLY A 245 -18.85 0.74 -0.79
C GLY A 245 -17.50 1.44 -1.02
N LEU A 246 -16.38 0.83 -0.62
CA LEU A 246 -15.06 1.43 -0.69
C LEU A 246 -14.35 1.23 -2.03
N VAL A 247 -14.85 0.38 -2.92
CA VAL A 247 -14.19 0.07 -4.20
C VAL A 247 -14.67 1.01 -5.29
N ARG A 248 -13.73 1.48 -6.10
CA ARG A 248 -13.97 2.24 -7.33
C ARG A 248 -13.15 1.64 -8.47
N VAL A 249 -13.75 1.52 -9.65
CA VAL A 249 -13.06 1.05 -10.85
C VAL A 249 -13.41 1.95 -12.02
N VAL A 250 -12.42 2.30 -12.82
CA VAL A 250 -12.62 2.92 -14.12
C VAL A 250 -12.06 1.99 -15.18
N THR A 251 -12.88 1.66 -16.18
CA THR A 251 -12.49 0.81 -17.31
C THR A 251 -12.50 1.59 -18.61
N LEU A 252 -11.68 1.17 -19.55
CA LEU A 252 -11.82 1.45 -20.97
C LEU A 252 -12.23 0.15 -21.67
N GLU A 253 -13.34 0.17 -22.35
CA GLU A 253 -13.92 -0.97 -23.05
C GLU A 253 -13.94 -0.73 -24.55
N LEU A 254 -13.65 -1.79 -25.34
CA LEU A 254 -13.84 -1.85 -26.79
C LEU A 254 -14.74 -3.04 -27.11
N ASN A 255 -15.82 -2.81 -27.86
CA ASN A 255 -16.79 -3.85 -28.21
C ASN A 255 -17.30 -4.67 -27.00
N GLY A 256 -17.41 -4.03 -25.83
CA GLY A 256 -17.83 -4.67 -24.58
C GLY A 256 -16.73 -5.42 -23.83
N GLU A 257 -15.49 -5.45 -24.33
CA GLU A 257 -14.34 -6.06 -23.65
C GLU A 257 -13.49 -5.01 -22.93
N CYS A 258 -13.12 -5.26 -21.69
CA CYS A 258 -12.22 -4.40 -20.92
C CYS A 258 -10.79 -4.52 -21.46
N ILE A 259 -10.23 -3.42 -21.95
CA ILE A 259 -8.88 -3.36 -22.50
C ILE A 259 -7.88 -2.60 -21.59
N SER A 260 -8.39 -1.82 -20.66
CA SER A 260 -7.59 -1.08 -19.67
C SER A 260 -8.44 -0.72 -18.47
N TYR A 261 -7.82 -0.69 -17.30
CA TYR A 261 -8.51 -0.31 -16.07
C TYR A 261 -7.61 0.42 -15.08
N ARG A 262 -8.27 1.10 -14.14
CA ARG A 262 -7.73 1.50 -12.84
C ARG A 262 -8.67 1.00 -11.75
N LEU A 263 -8.09 0.37 -10.73
CA LEU A 263 -8.77 -0.14 -9.54
C LEU A 263 -8.30 0.68 -8.33
N GLY A 264 -9.21 1.29 -7.63
CA GLY A 264 -8.92 2.14 -6.47
C GLY A 264 -9.83 1.86 -5.29
N LEU A 265 -9.42 2.38 -4.15
CA LEU A 265 -10.14 2.31 -2.88
C LEU A 265 -10.46 3.73 -2.41
N LEU A 266 -11.73 4.01 -2.18
CA LEU A 266 -12.20 5.30 -1.68
C LEU A 266 -12.55 5.18 -0.20
N ASP A 267 -11.80 5.87 0.67
CA ASP A 267 -12.06 5.92 2.11
C ASP A 267 -12.00 7.37 2.60
N GLN A 268 -12.99 7.82 3.33
CA GLN A 268 -13.09 9.17 3.90
C GLN A 268 -12.88 10.31 2.86
N GLY A 269 -13.37 10.10 1.64
CA GLY A 269 -13.20 11.05 0.53
C GLY A 269 -11.78 11.08 -0.07
N ARG A 270 -10.97 10.08 0.21
CA ARG A 270 -9.61 9.90 -0.33
C ARG A 270 -9.58 8.68 -1.24
N LEU A 271 -9.29 8.87 -2.53
CA LEU A 271 -9.10 7.77 -3.45
C LEU A 271 -7.64 7.32 -3.44
N TYR A 272 -7.42 6.05 -3.25
CA TYR A 272 -6.13 5.38 -3.37
C TYR A 272 -6.13 4.54 -4.64
N ASP A 273 -5.48 5.01 -5.70
CA ASP A 273 -5.29 4.25 -6.94
C ASP A 273 -4.35 3.08 -6.67
N TYR A 274 -4.88 1.88 -6.68
CA TYR A 274 -4.17 0.70 -6.18
C TYR A 274 -3.52 -0.10 -7.29
N ASN A 275 -4.26 -0.34 -8.37
CA ASN A 275 -3.75 -1.14 -9.48
C ASN A 275 -4.28 -0.64 -10.81
N LEU A 276 -3.42 -0.75 -11.82
CA LEU A 276 -3.78 -0.44 -13.21
C LEU A 276 -3.12 -1.46 -14.15
N ALA A 277 -3.80 -1.80 -15.22
CA ALA A 277 -3.24 -2.54 -16.34
C ALA A 277 -3.92 -2.13 -17.64
N PHE A 278 -3.29 -2.48 -18.74
CA PHE A 278 -3.84 -2.33 -20.08
C PHE A 278 -3.28 -3.42 -21.00
N LEU A 279 -4.03 -3.80 -22.01
CA LEU A 279 -3.60 -4.76 -23.02
C LEU A 279 -2.53 -4.12 -23.93
N PRO A 280 -1.36 -4.74 -24.11
CA PRO A 280 -0.22 -4.15 -24.83
C PRO A 280 -0.55 -3.71 -26.28
N GLN A 281 -1.42 -4.45 -26.96
CA GLN A 281 -1.87 -4.11 -28.34
C GLN A 281 -2.64 -2.79 -28.41
N HIS A 282 -3.09 -2.23 -27.29
CA HIS A 282 -3.81 -0.96 -27.20
C HIS A 282 -3.01 0.14 -26.47
N ALA A 283 -1.69 -0.05 -26.32
CA ALA A 283 -0.82 0.90 -25.61
C ALA A 283 -0.80 2.30 -26.25
N ASP A 284 -0.98 2.38 -27.59
CA ASP A 284 -1.02 3.62 -28.35
C ASP A 284 -2.24 4.51 -28.06
N LEU A 285 -3.30 3.96 -27.47
CA LEU A 285 -4.48 4.71 -27.06
C LEU A 285 -4.18 5.69 -25.90
N GLY A 286 -3.14 5.40 -25.09
CA GLY A 286 -2.80 6.24 -23.93
C GLY A 286 -3.84 6.21 -22.81
N SER A 287 -4.50 5.07 -22.62
CA SER A 287 -5.61 4.86 -21.70
C SER A 287 -5.27 5.23 -20.25
N GLY A 288 -4.07 4.90 -19.76
CA GLY A 288 -3.67 5.20 -18.39
C GLY A 288 -3.79 6.67 -17.99
N ARG A 289 -3.52 7.59 -18.92
CA ARG A 289 -3.70 9.05 -18.72
C ARG A 289 -5.17 9.44 -18.70
N VAL A 290 -5.95 8.90 -19.61
CA VAL A 290 -7.39 9.21 -19.72
C VAL A 290 -8.14 8.69 -18.50
N LEU A 291 -7.82 7.48 -18.04
CA LEU A 291 -8.45 6.90 -16.84
C LEU A 291 -8.02 7.62 -15.54
N LEU A 292 -6.80 8.19 -15.48
CA LEU A 292 -6.41 9.04 -14.36
C LEU A 292 -7.20 10.36 -14.34
N GLU A 293 -7.37 10.98 -15.51
CA GLU A 293 -8.22 12.17 -15.63
C GLU A 293 -9.69 11.85 -15.29
N GLU A 294 -10.13 10.63 -15.54
CA GLU A 294 -11.47 10.18 -15.17
C GLU A 294 -11.64 10.03 -13.66
N TRP A 295 -10.59 9.62 -12.93
CA TRP A 295 -10.58 9.69 -11.46
C TRP A 295 -10.81 11.10 -10.95
N ILE A 296 -10.15 12.11 -11.54
CA ILE A 296 -10.28 13.51 -11.14
C ILE A 296 -11.71 14.00 -11.39
N ARG A 297 -12.28 13.70 -12.56
CA ARG A 297 -13.67 14.06 -12.89
C ARG A 297 -14.66 13.39 -11.97
N TRP A 298 -14.49 12.10 -11.70
CA TRP A 298 -15.35 11.39 -10.77
C TRP A 298 -15.23 11.97 -9.36
N GLY A 299 -14.02 12.34 -8.95
CA GLY A 299 -13.78 12.99 -7.68
C GLY A 299 -14.47 14.35 -7.54
N LEU A 300 -14.52 15.15 -8.62
CA LEU A 300 -15.30 16.39 -8.66
C LEU A 300 -16.79 16.11 -8.49
N ASP A 301 -17.31 15.12 -9.22
CA ASP A 301 -18.74 14.79 -9.21
C ASP A 301 -19.22 14.26 -7.85
N GLU A 302 -18.35 13.50 -7.13
CA GLU A 302 -18.64 12.92 -5.82
C GLU A 302 -18.01 13.68 -4.64
N ASN A 303 -17.39 14.83 -4.87
CA ASN A 303 -16.73 15.67 -3.86
C ASN A 303 -15.63 14.94 -3.06
N TRP A 304 -14.79 14.19 -3.76
CA TRP A 304 -13.61 13.60 -3.12
C TRP A 304 -12.63 14.69 -2.71
N ARG A 305 -11.82 14.40 -1.69
CA ARG A 305 -10.85 15.37 -1.17
C ARG A 305 -9.54 15.33 -1.94
N TRP A 306 -9.04 14.12 -2.22
CA TRP A 306 -7.83 13.93 -2.97
C TRP A 306 -7.70 12.53 -3.57
N ILE A 307 -6.76 12.41 -4.50
CA ILE A 307 -6.39 11.19 -5.19
C ILE A 307 -4.91 10.94 -4.95
N ASP A 308 -4.59 9.74 -4.47
CA ASP A 308 -3.25 9.18 -4.47
C ASP A 308 -3.09 8.35 -5.76
N ALA A 309 -2.18 8.78 -6.65
CA ALA A 309 -2.08 8.25 -8.01
C ALA A 309 -1.18 7.02 -8.13
N SER A 310 -0.94 6.30 -7.03
CA SER A 310 -0.08 5.13 -6.96
C SER A 310 1.42 5.41 -7.00
N ARG A 311 2.23 4.39 -6.77
CA ARG A 311 3.68 4.50 -6.62
C ARG A 311 4.38 4.84 -7.93
N VAL A 312 5.36 5.75 -7.85
CA VAL A 312 6.30 6.01 -8.92
C VAL A 312 7.69 5.52 -8.51
N SER A 313 8.33 4.76 -9.40
CA SER A 313 9.70 4.30 -9.15
C SER A 313 10.65 5.50 -8.98
N LEU A 314 11.53 5.42 -8.00
CA LEU A 314 12.57 6.44 -7.77
C LEU A 314 13.54 6.58 -8.96
N ASN A 315 13.66 5.53 -9.78
CA ASN A 315 14.59 5.45 -10.90
C ASN A 315 13.96 5.86 -12.25
N ASN A 316 12.64 6.06 -12.30
CA ASN A 316 11.92 6.28 -13.55
C ASN A 316 11.05 7.54 -13.48
N SER A 317 11.69 8.70 -13.70
CA SER A 317 11.00 10.00 -13.78
C SER A 317 10.21 10.21 -15.09
N SER A 318 10.41 9.36 -16.11
CA SER A 318 9.80 9.52 -17.44
C SER A 318 8.32 9.11 -17.51
N HIS A 319 7.83 8.35 -16.54
CA HIS A 319 6.41 7.98 -16.43
C HIS A 319 5.57 8.97 -15.63
N GLN A 320 5.92 10.25 -15.68
CA GLN A 320 5.10 11.31 -15.09
C GLN A 320 3.79 11.46 -15.86
N LEU A 321 2.82 10.58 -15.53
CA LEU A 321 1.42 10.71 -15.92
C LEU A 321 0.69 11.82 -15.12
N HIS A 322 1.44 12.74 -14.47
CA HIS A 322 0.97 13.45 -13.29
C HIS A 322 1.03 14.96 -13.44
N GLU A 323 0.68 15.43 -14.61
CA GLU A 323 0.73 16.86 -14.93
C GLU A 323 -0.23 17.72 -14.10
N ARG A 324 -1.23 17.10 -13.45
CA ARG A 324 -2.16 17.76 -12.52
C ARG A 324 -1.82 17.58 -11.06
N MET A 325 -0.82 16.78 -10.72
CA MET A 325 -0.55 16.47 -9.32
C MET A 325 -0.13 17.72 -8.55
N THR A 326 -0.77 17.94 -7.40
CA THR A 326 -0.55 19.11 -6.55
C THR A 326 0.54 18.89 -5.50
N GLY A 327 0.93 17.64 -5.27
CA GLY A 327 1.94 17.29 -4.28
C GLY A 327 2.43 15.85 -4.41
N GLN A 328 3.19 15.43 -3.43
CA GLN A 328 3.66 14.05 -3.32
C GLN A 328 3.74 13.62 -1.86
N LEU A 329 3.51 12.33 -1.60
CA LEU A 329 3.77 11.68 -0.34
C LEU A 329 5.02 10.81 -0.45
N GLU A 330 5.69 10.60 0.66
CA GLU A 330 6.84 9.72 0.77
C GLU A 330 6.48 8.50 1.58
N HIS A 331 6.76 7.32 1.03
CA HIS A 331 6.61 6.07 1.72
C HIS A 331 7.97 5.54 2.13
N TRP A 332 8.07 5.12 3.37
CA TRP A 332 9.32 4.74 3.96
C TRP A 332 9.34 3.28 4.34
N ARG A 333 10.52 2.68 4.20
CA ARG A 333 10.85 1.38 4.76
C ARG A 333 11.65 1.59 6.03
N TRP A 334 11.15 1.05 7.12
CA TRP A 334 11.83 1.00 8.39
C TRP A 334 12.32 -0.39 8.68
N SER A 335 13.58 -0.54 9.09
CA SER A 335 14.23 -1.80 9.40
C SER A 335 14.86 -1.71 10.79
N PHE A 336 14.46 -2.61 11.69
CA PHE A 336 14.93 -2.66 13.06
C PHE A 336 15.53 -4.05 13.32
N TYR A 337 16.84 -4.11 13.45
CA TYR A 337 17.53 -5.36 13.75
C TYR A 337 17.42 -5.67 15.23
N SER A 338 17.19 -6.93 15.56
CA SER A 338 17.09 -7.37 16.96
C SER A 338 18.47 -7.39 17.62
N TRP A 339 18.47 -7.46 18.96
CA TRP A 339 19.71 -7.61 19.75
C TRP A 339 20.22 -9.07 19.81
N ARG A 340 19.51 -9.99 19.18
CA ARG A 340 19.93 -11.38 19.05
C ARG A 340 21.17 -11.47 18.12
N PRO A 341 22.02 -12.50 18.29
CA PRO A 341 23.22 -12.65 17.45
C PRO A 341 22.92 -12.63 15.95
N ASP A 342 21.83 -13.28 15.51
CA ASP A 342 21.39 -13.31 14.13
C ASP A 342 20.98 -11.91 13.60
N GLY A 343 20.31 -11.10 14.41
CA GLY A 343 19.96 -9.73 14.09
C GLY A 343 21.17 -8.80 14.01
N LEU A 344 22.08 -8.91 14.96
CA LEU A 344 23.33 -8.12 14.97
C LEU A 344 24.22 -8.45 13.76
N ILE A 345 24.42 -9.75 13.47
CA ILE A 345 25.18 -10.21 12.31
C ILE A 345 24.57 -9.69 11.01
N LEU A 346 23.24 -9.84 10.85
CA LEU A 346 22.53 -9.37 9.67
C LEU A 346 22.68 -7.85 9.49
N GLY A 347 22.47 -7.07 10.56
CA GLY A 347 22.59 -5.61 10.52
C GLY A 347 23.99 -5.13 10.15
N LEU A 348 25.03 -5.76 10.72
CA LEU A 348 26.43 -5.44 10.40
C LEU A 348 26.80 -5.84 8.97
N ALA A 349 26.41 -7.06 8.54
CA ALA A 349 26.68 -7.55 7.20
C ALA A 349 26.07 -6.65 6.11
N LEU A 350 24.82 -6.21 6.30
CA LEU A 350 24.15 -5.30 5.36
C LEU A 350 24.78 -3.91 5.34
N ARG A 351 25.24 -3.38 6.48
CA ARG A 351 26.00 -2.12 6.53
C ARG A 351 27.30 -2.21 5.75
N LEU A 352 28.08 -3.26 5.99
CA LEU A 352 29.34 -3.50 5.29
C LEU A 352 29.12 -3.65 3.77
N TRP A 353 28.12 -4.44 3.38
CA TRP A 353 27.78 -4.60 1.95
C TRP A 353 27.44 -3.27 1.28
N LYS A 354 26.65 -2.41 1.94
CA LYS A 354 26.29 -1.08 1.42
C LYS A 354 27.52 -0.18 1.28
N SER A 355 28.40 -0.17 2.28
CA SER A 355 29.64 0.60 2.24
C SER A 355 30.53 0.16 1.09
N LEU A 356 30.68 -1.14 0.88
CA LEU A 356 31.45 -1.71 -0.24
C LEU A 356 30.82 -1.36 -1.60
N LYS A 357 29.50 -1.43 -1.71
CA LYS A 357 28.80 -1.05 -2.95
C LYS A 357 28.99 0.44 -3.26
N GLN A 358 28.90 1.32 -2.26
CA GLN A 358 29.14 2.75 -2.44
C GLN A 358 30.58 3.06 -2.81
N ALA A 359 31.56 2.36 -2.21
CA ALA A 359 32.97 2.50 -2.56
C ALA A 359 33.23 2.12 -4.03
N ARG A 360 32.66 0.99 -4.48
CA ARG A 360 32.79 0.55 -5.89
C ARG A 360 32.20 1.55 -6.89
N LEU A 361 31.06 2.16 -6.57
CA LEU A 361 30.44 3.18 -7.42
C LEU A 361 31.26 4.46 -7.50
N ARG A 362 32.01 4.81 -6.44
CA ARG A 362 32.91 5.97 -6.42
C ARG A 362 34.22 5.75 -7.18
N THR A 363 34.67 4.49 -7.31
CA THR A 363 35.87 4.13 -8.06
C THR A 363 35.63 3.87 -9.53
N SER A 364 34.35 3.82 -9.96
CA SER A 364 33.94 3.65 -11.38
C SER A 364 33.49 4.95 -12.05
N LEU A 365 33.59 6.08 -11.36
CA LEU A 365 33.46 7.47 -11.87
C LEU A 365 34.81 8.15 -11.92
#